data_863b5429260e303d66712c84f05ad65a
#
_entry.id   863b5429260e303d66712c84f05ad65a
#
_cell.length_a   1.000
_cell.length_b   1.000
_cell.length_c   1.000
_cell.angle_alpha   90.00
_cell.angle_beta   90.00
_cell.angle_gamma   90.00
#
_symmetry.space_group_name_H-M   'P 1'
#
loop_
_entity.id
_entity.type
_entity.pdbx_description
1 polymer ?
#
loop_
_entity_poly.entity_id
_entity_poly.type
_entity_poly.pdbx_seq_one_letter_code
_entity_poly.pdbx_strand_id
1 'polypeptide(L)'
;TLSSSSAASDVYKRQIYNFIQWRHLLTSGNQASFYDYQVFLNKNSDYPRISRVKYLAEHKLSTESVSPKKIIKWFGENDPLSGYGKMILGESHILIGDKNKGTKLIKEGWVTADLSKNELKYFRKKYKKYLNADDYIKRADYLAWNGDRWDLQRLIRYLPKDYELLYNARHLLMSKGYGVDQAIANVPQKFKNDAGLNYDRLKWRRKKGRVDSSTEILLKIRNDKEYLVRPDKWWKEREIISRALLYKKKYEISYKISSNHGMTEGSEYAAAEWMSGWIALSFLNDPMTAKDHFKNFYENVSYPISLSRGAYWLGRAYEKTGEIELSNNWYREATKYLTTYYGQLAFLKLNPNGKFELEKDMEIDPKYRIQFFNKELVKISYLLDELKKDKYTKHILRHLANDNIAKGSEVLAAELATSINRYDFAIQVSKIASYQKRFHNKYNYPIISTPKY
;
A
#
# COMPACT_ATOMS: atom_id res chain seq x y z
N THR A 1 3.23 40.85 -32.48
CA THR A 1 4.33 40.03 -31.94
C THR A 1 4.63 40.25 -30.45
N LEU A 2 4.45 41.47 -29.92
CA LEU A 2 4.64 41.76 -28.48
C LEU A 2 3.53 41.20 -27.58
N SER A 3 2.29 41.06 -28.05
CA SER A 3 1.16 40.49 -27.32
C SER A 3 1.29 38.98 -27.08
N SER A 4 1.90 38.24 -28.02
CA SER A 4 2.09 36.78 -27.88
C SER A 4 3.20 36.43 -26.88
N SER A 5 4.25 37.24 -26.74
CA SER A 5 5.32 37.02 -25.76
C SER A 5 4.85 37.31 -24.31
N SER A 6 4.01 38.34 -24.12
CA SER A 6 3.39 38.66 -22.82
C SER A 6 2.44 37.53 -22.36
N ALA A 7 1.55 37.07 -23.25
CA ALA A 7 0.62 35.99 -22.94
C ALA A 7 1.35 34.67 -22.60
N ALA A 8 2.40 34.33 -23.35
CA ALA A 8 3.23 33.14 -23.07
C ALA A 8 3.95 33.26 -21.70
N SER A 9 4.47 34.45 -21.36
CA SER A 9 5.07 34.70 -20.03
C SER A 9 4.07 34.55 -18.92
N ASP A 10 2.86 35.03 -19.05
CA ASP A 10 1.81 34.94 -18.02
C ASP A 10 1.29 33.53 -17.83
N VAL A 11 1.17 32.74 -18.91
CA VAL A 11 0.86 31.30 -18.83
C VAL A 11 1.96 30.56 -18.08
N TYR A 12 3.23 30.82 -18.37
CA TYR A 12 4.36 30.17 -17.69
C TYR A 12 4.42 30.53 -16.20
N LYS A 13 4.23 31.81 -15.84
CA LYS A 13 4.15 32.27 -14.44
C LYS A 13 3.02 31.56 -13.69
N ARG A 14 1.85 31.40 -14.30
CA ARG A 14 0.71 30.70 -13.72
C ARG A 14 1.02 29.23 -13.48
N GLN A 15 1.70 28.54 -14.38
CA GLN A 15 2.09 27.15 -14.26
C GLN A 15 3.06 26.94 -13.07
N ILE A 16 4.06 27.81 -12.95
CA ILE A 16 4.98 27.78 -11.80
C ILE A 16 4.23 28.05 -10.48
N TYR A 17 3.31 29.00 -10.49
CA TYR A 17 2.51 29.33 -9.31
C TYR A 17 1.65 28.15 -8.87
N ASN A 18 0.96 27.44 -9.77
CA ASN A 18 0.19 26.25 -9.47
C ASN A 18 1.06 25.16 -8.84
N PHE A 19 2.26 24.93 -9.37
CA PHE A 19 3.20 23.96 -8.83
C PHE A 19 3.69 24.36 -7.42
N ILE A 20 4.00 25.63 -7.20
CA ILE A 20 4.42 26.13 -5.87
C ILE A 20 3.28 25.96 -4.86
N GLN A 21 2.04 26.30 -5.24
CA GLN A 21 0.86 26.09 -4.40
C GLN A 21 0.68 24.61 -4.05
N TRP A 22 0.71 23.72 -5.07
CA TRP A 22 0.61 22.28 -4.86
C TRP A 22 1.64 21.78 -3.85
N ARG A 23 2.89 22.21 -4.01
CA ARG A 23 3.98 21.85 -3.11
C ARG A 23 3.74 22.38 -1.69
N HIS A 24 3.30 23.63 -1.57
CA HIS A 24 2.99 24.25 -0.29
C HIS A 24 1.90 23.48 0.45
N LEU A 25 0.79 23.17 -0.23
CA LEU A 25 -0.34 22.43 0.34
C LEU A 25 0.05 21.00 0.78
N LEU A 26 1.02 20.38 0.15
CA LEU A 26 1.54 19.06 0.55
C LEU A 26 2.57 19.10 1.69
N THR A 27 3.06 20.30 2.05
CA THR A 27 4.06 20.44 3.13
C THR A 27 3.38 20.32 4.50
N SER A 28 3.95 19.49 5.36
CA SER A 28 3.44 19.35 6.73
C SER A 28 3.59 20.66 7.51
N GLY A 29 2.58 21.02 8.31
CA GLY A 29 2.59 22.24 9.13
C GLY A 29 2.40 23.55 8.35
N ASN A 30 2.00 23.51 7.08
CA ASN A 30 1.68 24.72 6.33
C ASN A 30 0.53 25.51 6.97
N GLN A 31 0.52 26.83 6.76
CA GLN A 31 -0.47 27.76 7.32
C GLN A 31 -1.69 27.95 6.41
N ALA A 32 -1.82 27.21 5.32
CA ALA A 32 -2.96 27.31 4.42
C ALA A 32 -4.28 26.98 5.14
N SER A 33 -5.31 27.75 4.85
CA SER A 33 -6.67 27.53 5.33
C SER A 33 -7.37 26.45 4.50
N PHE A 34 -8.53 25.97 4.96
CA PHE A 34 -9.40 25.11 4.17
C PHE A 34 -9.76 25.73 2.82
N TYR A 35 -10.01 27.01 2.77
CA TYR A 35 -10.37 27.71 1.53
C TYR A 35 -9.24 27.73 0.50
N ASP A 36 -7.98 27.82 0.93
CA ASP A 36 -6.82 27.75 0.03
C ASP A 36 -6.76 26.36 -0.65
N TYR A 37 -6.98 25.30 0.14
CA TYR A 37 -7.12 23.94 -0.42
C TYR A 37 -8.28 23.83 -1.39
N GLN A 38 -9.45 24.37 -1.04
CA GLN A 38 -10.64 24.31 -1.89
C GLN A 38 -10.42 25.04 -3.22
N VAL A 39 -9.84 26.23 -3.20
CA VAL A 39 -9.52 27.01 -4.42
C VAL A 39 -8.57 26.22 -5.32
N PHE A 40 -7.52 25.62 -4.72
CA PHE A 40 -6.58 24.78 -5.48
C PHE A 40 -7.27 23.56 -6.10
N LEU A 41 -8.04 22.83 -5.33
CA LEU A 41 -8.74 21.62 -5.78
C LEU A 41 -9.72 21.89 -6.93
N ASN A 42 -10.43 23.02 -6.87
CA ASN A 42 -11.38 23.41 -7.91
C ASN A 42 -10.70 23.77 -9.23
N LYS A 43 -9.50 24.35 -9.17
CA LYS A 43 -8.75 24.81 -10.37
C LYS A 43 -7.81 23.76 -10.94
N ASN A 44 -7.35 22.83 -10.11
CA ASN A 44 -6.28 21.88 -10.41
C ASN A 44 -6.66 20.45 -10.04
N SER A 45 -7.85 20.02 -10.44
CA SER A 45 -8.38 18.66 -10.12
C SER A 45 -7.51 17.53 -10.68
N ASP A 46 -6.74 17.81 -11.73
CA ASP A 46 -5.83 16.88 -12.41
C ASP A 46 -4.36 17.11 -12.01
N TYR A 47 -4.11 17.37 -10.73
CA TYR A 47 -2.75 17.46 -10.22
C TYR A 47 -2.32 16.17 -9.50
N PRO A 48 -1.01 15.85 -9.45
CA PRO A 48 -0.52 14.66 -8.74
C PRO A 48 -0.94 14.66 -7.27
N ARG A 49 -1.26 13.46 -6.73
CA ARG A 49 -1.60 13.28 -5.33
C ARG A 49 -2.81 14.09 -4.85
N ILE A 50 -3.78 14.32 -5.71
CA ILE A 50 -4.97 15.12 -5.37
C ILE A 50 -5.73 14.53 -4.15
N SER A 51 -5.79 13.20 -4.01
CA SER A 51 -6.38 12.55 -2.83
C SER A 51 -5.63 12.91 -1.54
N ARG A 52 -4.29 13.09 -1.60
CA ARG A 52 -3.53 13.55 -0.43
C ARG A 52 -3.81 15.01 -0.12
N VAL A 53 -3.98 15.85 -1.14
CA VAL A 53 -4.38 17.26 -0.96
C VAL A 53 -5.75 17.34 -0.30
N LYS A 54 -6.74 16.52 -0.75
CA LYS A 54 -8.06 16.40 -0.13
C LYS A 54 -7.97 15.95 1.33
N TYR A 55 -7.18 14.88 1.61
CA TYR A 55 -6.93 14.41 2.97
C TYR A 55 -6.40 15.53 3.90
N LEU A 56 -5.46 16.33 3.41
CA LEU A 56 -4.89 17.45 4.17
C LEU A 56 -5.88 18.60 4.34
N ALA A 57 -6.74 18.83 3.34
CA ALA A 57 -7.84 19.80 3.44
C ALA A 57 -8.83 19.43 4.55
N GLU A 58 -9.13 18.14 4.72
CA GLU A 58 -9.99 17.67 5.81
C GLU A 58 -9.46 18.07 7.19
N HIS A 59 -8.13 18.03 7.39
CA HIS A 59 -7.48 18.44 8.65
C HIS A 59 -7.44 19.95 8.88
N LYS A 60 -7.91 20.75 7.91
CA LYS A 60 -8.11 22.20 8.05
C LYS A 60 -9.58 22.59 8.32
N LEU A 61 -10.49 21.61 8.32
CA LEU A 61 -11.89 21.82 8.61
C LEU A 61 -12.13 22.07 10.11
N SER A 62 -12.96 23.04 10.40
CA SER A 62 -13.52 23.29 11.73
C SER A 62 -14.90 23.91 11.56
N THR A 63 -15.87 23.49 12.37
CA THR A 63 -17.20 24.10 12.40
C THR A 63 -17.22 25.53 12.93
N GLU A 64 -16.11 25.98 13.53
CA GLU A 64 -15.89 27.36 13.96
C GLU A 64 -15.53 28.30 12.79
N SER A 65 -14.82 27.77 11.76
CA SER A 65 -14.31 28.54 10.62
C SER A 65 -15.06 28.28 9.32
N VAL A 66 -15.75 27.15 9.20
CA VAL A 66 -16.52 26.75 8.02
C VAL A 66 -17.92 26.32 8.47
N SER A 67 -18.97 26.92 7.88
CA SER A 67 -20.33 26.58 8.30
C SER A 67 -20.68 25.11 8.07
N PRO A 68 -21.46 24.47 8.96
CA PRO A 68 -21.85 23.06 8.87
C PRO A 68 -22.45 22.68 7.51
N LYS A 69 -23.30 23.52 6.95
CA LYS A 69 -23.90 23.31 5.63
C LYS A 69 -22.85 23.28 4.50
N LYS A 70 -21.82 24.13 4.57
CA LYS A 70 -20.70 24.11 3.60
C LYS A 70 -19.85 22.86 3.73
N ILE A 71 -19.57 22.40 4.95
CA ILE A 71 -18.83 21.17 5.20
C ILE A 71 -19.57 19.98 4.60
N ILE A 72 -20.86 19.83 4.89
CA ILE A 72 -21.69 18.76 4.35
C ILE A 72 -21.73 18.81 2.82
N LYS A 73 -21.92 20.00 2.23
CA LYS A 73 -21.89 20.19 0.78
C LYS A 73 -20.55 19.82 0.16
N TRP A 74 -19.44 20.13 0.83
CA TRP A 74 -18.09 19.83 0.32
C TRP A 74 -17.80 18.34 0.25
N PHE A 75 -18.24 17.57 1.26
CA PHE A 75 -18.13 16.11 1.21
C PHE A 75 -19.13 15.49 0.22
N GLY A 76 -20.34 16.07 0.08
CA GLY A 76 -21.41 15.51 -0.73
C GLY A 76 -21.77 14.10 -0.27
N GLU A 77 -21.75 13.16 -1.20
CA GLU A 77 -21.98 11.73 -0.93
C GLU A 77 -20.69 10.94 -0.69
N ASN A 78 -19.53 11.60 -0.77
CA ASN A 78 -18.25 10.92 -0.59
C ASN A 78 -17.95 10.72 0.89
N ASP A 79 -17.45 9.54 1.23
CA ASP A 79 -16.88 9.30 2.54
C ASP A 79 -15.60 10.14 2.75
N PRO A 80 -15.44 10.77 3.93
CA PRO A 80 -14.19 11.44 4.29
C PRO A 80 -12.99 10.48 4.22
N LEU A 81 -11.88 11.00 3.71
CA LEU A 81 -10.62 10.25 3.59
C LEU A 81 -9.93 10.04 4.94
N SER A 82 -10.27 10.86 5.93
CA SER A 82 -9.67 10.83 7.27
C SER A 82 -10.71 10.64 8.37
N GLY A 83 -10.29 10.01 9.48
CA GLY A 83 -11.10 9.98 10.70
C GLY A 83 -11.38 11.37 11.25
N TYR A 84 -10.43 12.31 11.08
CA TYR A 84 -10.63 13.71 11.43
C TYR A 84 -11.80 14.33 10.63
N GLY A 85 -11.80 14.16 9.29
CA GLY A 85 -12.88 14.64 8.43
C GLY A 85 -14.23 14.01 8.80
N LYS A 86 -14.26 12.71 9.13
CA LYS A 86 -15.49 12.05 9.63
C LYS A 86 -16.02 12.68 10.91
N MET A 87 -15.15 13.01 11.87
CA MET A 87 -15.60 13.67 13.11
C MET A 87 -16.19 15.05 12.85
N ILE A 88 -15.56 15.85 12.00
CA ILE A 88 -16.04 17.21 11.66
C ILE A 88 -17.33 17.16 10.83
N LEU A 89 -17.44 16.22 9.90
CA LEU A 89 -18.70 15.97 9.18
C LEU A 89 -19.81 15.54 10.14
N GLY A 90 -19.50 14.65 11.09
CA GLY A 90 -20.44 14.21 12.11
C GLY A 90 -20.92 15.35 13.00
N GLU A 91 -20.01 16.23 13.45
CA GLU A 91 -20.35 17.44 14.19
C GLU A 91 -21.26 18.36 13.37
N SER A 92 -20.98 18.52 12.08
CA SER A 92 -21.77 19.32 11.17
C SER A 92 -23.21 18.80 11.05
N HIS A 93 -23.39 17.48 10.97
CA HIS A 93 -24.72 16.87 10.99
C HIS A 93 -25.46 17.11 12.30
N ILE A 94 -24.79 17.03 13.44
CA ILE A 94 -25.41 17.34 14.75
C ILE A 94 -25.88 18.78 14.81
N LEU A 95 -25.07 19.73 14.32
CA LEU A 95 -25.38 21.15 14.35
C LEU A 95 -26.56 21.55 13.45
N ILE A 96 -26.87 20.75 12.41
CA ILE A 96 -28.07 20.95 11.58
C ILE A 96 -29.28 20.12 12.03
N GLY A 97 -29.15 19.38 13.16
CA GLY A 97 -30.25 18.61 13.76
C GLY A 97 -30.23 17.10 13.55
N ASP A 98 -29.37 16.56 12.67
CA ASP A 98 -29.24 15.12 12.42
C ASP A 98 -28.29 14.46 13.43
N LYS A 99 -28.80 14.27 14.66
CA LYS A 99 -27.98 13.73 15.77
C LYS A 99 -27.55 12.28 15.56
N ASN A 100 -28.39 11.46 14.95
CA ASN A 100 -28.10 10.02 14.79
C ASN A 100 -26.93 9.80 13.82
N LYS A 101 -27.02 10.36 12.62
CA LYS A 101 -25.96 10.30 11.63
C LYS A 101 -24.66 10.94 12.16
N GLY A 102 -24.79 12.11 12.78
CA GLY A 102 -23.65 12.81 13.33
C GLY A 102 -22.92 12.05 14.43
N THR A 103 -23.65 11.44 15.38
CA THR A 103 -23.06 10.61 16.44
C THR A 103 -22.34 9.39 15.87
N LYS A 104 -22.91 8.71 14.88
CA LYS A 104 -22.28 7.57 14.20
C LYS A 104 -20.95 7.97 13.56
N LEU A 105 -20.94 9.07 12.78
CA LEU A 105 -19.73 9.58 12.12
C LEU A 105 -18.65 10.00 13.11
N ILE A 106 -19.03 10.64 14.24
CA ILE A 106 -18.05 11.01 15.29
C ILE A 106 -17.39 9.74 15.87
N LYS A 107 -18.16 8.70 16.18
CA LYS A 107 -17.62 7.45 16.71
C LYS A 107 -16.69 6.74 15.73
N GLU A 108 -17.09 6.61 14.47
CA GLU A 108 -16.26 6.03 13.42
C GLU A 108 -14.98 6.83 13.20
N GLY A 109 -15.10 8.15 13.11
CA GLY A 109 -13.97 9.05 12.96
C GLY A 109 -13.02 9.02 14.16
N TRP A 110 -13.56 8.96 15.38
CA TRP A 110 -12.77 8.85 16.60
C TRP A 110 -11.83 7.64 16.59
N VAL A 111 -12.29 6.51 16.11
CA VAL A 111 -11.49 5.28 16.06
C VAL A 111 -10.25 5.46 15.20
N THR A 112 -10.38 6.11 14.04
CA THR A 112 -9.35 6.14 12.98
C THR A 112 -8.61 7.47 12.83
N ALA A 113 -9.04 8.53 13.53
CA ALA A 113 -8.44 9.86 13.40
C ALA A 113 -6.98 9.88 13.84
N ASP A 114 -6.13 10.46 12.99
CA ASP A 114 -4.76 10.85 13.35
C ASP A 114 -4.83 12.18 14.12
N LEU A 115 -4.53 12.14 15.41
CA LEU A 115 -4.69 13.24 16.34
C LEU A 115 -3.38 13.55 17.08
N SER A 116 -2.93 14.79 16.99
CA SER A 116 -1.88 15.28 17.88
C SER A 116 -2.31 15.20 19.36
N LYS A 117 -1.36 15.35 20.27
CA LYS A 117 -1.64 15.37 21.72
C LYS A 117 -2.70 16.40 22.12
N ASN A 118 -2.66 17.58 21.51
CA ASN A 118 -3.59 18.67 21.81
C ASN A 118 -4.98 18.39 21.22
N GLU A 119 -5.04 17.89 20.00
CA GLU A 119 -6.30 17.51 19.34
C GLU A 119 -6.99 16.36 20.08
N LEU A 120 -6.24 15.34 20.51
CA LEU A 120 -6.79 14.27 21.34
C LEU A 120 -7.46 14.81 22.62
N LYS A 121 -6.78 15.74 23.33
CA LYS A 121 -7.34 16.38 24.52
C LYS A 121 -8.59 17.19 24.21
N TYR A 122 -8.56 17.97 23.13
CA TYR A 122 -9.66 18.82 22.68
C TYR A 122 -10.88 17.99 22.29
N PHE A 123 -10.76 17.06 21.37
CA PHE A 123 -11.89 16.25 20.87
C PHE A 123 -12.45 15.31 21.93
N ARG A 124 -11.61 14.76 22.81
CA ARG A 124 -12.07 13.98 23.95
C ARG A 124 -12.98 14.78 24.87
N LYS A 125 -12.67 16.05 25.11
CA LYS A 125 -13.53 16.96 25.91
C LYS A 125 -14.79 17.34 25.13
N LYS A 126 -14.64 17.72 23.87
CA LYS A 126 -15.71 18.20 22.99
C LYS A 126 -16.79 17.10 22.74
N TYR A 127 -16.34 15.89 22.49
CA TYR A 127 -17.23 14.76 22.15
C TYR A 127 -17.55 13.84 23.33
N LYS A 128 -17.25 14.24 24.56
CA LYS A 128 -17.44 13.42 25.78
C LYS A 128 -18.86 12.80 25.87
N LYS A 129 -19.90 13.54 25.48
CA LYS A 129 -21.29 13.08 25.54
C LYS A 129 -21.69 12.07 24.46
N TYR A 130 -20.87 11.92 23.42
CA TYR A 130 -21.11 11.02 22.30
C TYR A 130 -20.25 9.74 22.37
N LEU A 131 -19.10 9.80 23.07
CA LEU A 131 -18.15 8.71 23.17
C LEU A 131 -18.34 7.93 24.47
N ASN A 132 -18.27 6.61 24.40
CA ASN A 132 -18.31 5.69 25.55
C ASN A 132 -17.02 4.87 25.66
N ALA A 133 -16.91 4.02 26.67
CA ALA A 133 -15.72 3.20 26.91
C ALA A 133 -15.36 2.30 25.69
N ASP A 134 -16.35 1.75 25.01
CA ASP A 134 -16.16 0.89 23.84
C ASP A 134 -15.50 1.65 22.67
N ASP A 135 -15.84 2.92 22.46
CA ASP A 135 -15.23 3.76 21.43
C ASP A 135 -13.73 4.00 21.71
N TYR A 136 -13.35 4.11 23.00
CA TYR A 136 -11.94 4.22 23.40
C TYR A 136 -11.20 2.90 23.19
N ILE A 137 -11.83 1.77 23.52
CA ILE A 137 -11.26 0.44 23.32
C ILE A 137 -11.02 0.18 21.82
N LYS A 138 -12.00 0.47 20.97
CA LYS A 138 -11.87 0.34 19.51
C LYS A 138 -10.73 1.21 18.95
N ARG A 139 -10.58 2.44 19.46
CA ARG A 139 -9.46 3.29 19.08
C ARG A 139 -8.13 2.70 19.53
N ALA A 140 -8.03 2.19 20.74
CA ALA A 140 -6.82 1.56 21.26
C ALA A 140 -6.42 0.35 20.40
N ASP A 141 -7.38 -0.48 20.03
CA ASP A 141 -7.17 -1.63 19.16
C ASP A 141 -6.67 -1.21 17.75
N TYR A 142 -7.33 -0.22 17.14
CA TYR A 142 -6.90 0.36 15.87
C TYR A 142 -5.45 0.86 15.92
N LEU A 143 -5.10 1.65 16.92
CA LEU A 143 -3.74 2.19 17.10
C LEU A 143 -2.72 1.06 17.33
N ALA A 144 -3.05 0.07 18.14
CA ALA A 144 -2.18 -1.08 18.39
C ALA A 144 -1.93 -1.89 17.12
N TRP A 145 -2.97 -2.22 16.35
CA TRP A 145 -2.82 -2.93 15.08
C TRP A 145 -2.04 -2.14 14.03
N ASN A 146 -2.10 -0.80 14.04
CA ASN A 146 -1.31 0.03 13.14
C ASN A 146 0.13 0.25 13.61
N GLY A 147 0.42 -0.06 14.88
CA GLY A 147 1.74 0.14 15.46
C GLY A 147 1.99 1.58 15.92
N ASP A 148 0.93 2.35 16.10
CA ASP A 148 0.95 3.77 16.50
C ASP A 148 1.18 3.87 18.03
N ARG A 149 2.34 3.42 18.46
CA ARG A 149 2.70 3.21 19.87
C ARG A 149 2.57 4.46 20.74
N TRP A 150 2.91 5.64 20.19
CA TRP A 150 2.87 6.89 20.94
C TRP A 150 1.44 7.38 21.16
N ASP A 151 0.57 7.21 20.19
CA ASP A 151 -0.84 7.58 20.30
C ASP A 151 -1.57 6.60 21.18
N LEU A 152 -1.25 5.32 21.10
CA LEU A 152 -1.74 4.31 22.03
C LEU A 152 -1.32 4.65 23.47
N GLN A 153 -0.06 4.99 23.73
CA GLN A 153 0.42 5.35 25.07
C GLN A 153 -0.38 6.52 25.66
N ARG A 154 -0.71 7.52 24.85
CA ARG A 154 -1.52 8.66 25.30
C ARG A 154 -2.96 8.28 25.65
N LEU A 155 -3.47 7.24 25.00
CA LEU A 155 -4.86 6.78 25.14
C LEU A 155 -5.06 5.80 26.33
N ILE A 156 -4.08 4.97 26.65
CA ILE A 156 -4.16 3.87 27.64
C ILE A 156 -4.80 4.33 28.95
N ARG A 157 -4.41 5.46 29.51
CA ARG A 157 -4.92 6.00 30.80
C ARG A 157 -6.41 6.32 30.83
N TYR A 158 -7.10 6.29 29.69
CA TYR A 158 -8.53 6.57 29.57
C TYR A 158 -9.37 5.30 29.36
N LEU A 159 -8.70 4.14 29.31
CA LEU A 159 -9.36 2.85 29.15
C LEU A 159 -9.87 2.29 30.48
N PRO A 160 -10.89 1.43 30.46
CA PRO A 160 -11.24 0.60 31.62
C PRO A 160 -10.04 -0.24 32.07
N LYS A 161 -9.92 -0.52 33.38
CA LYS A 161 -8.73 -1.12 33.99
C LYS A 161 -8.22 -2.38 33.32
N ASP A 162 -9.10 -3.30 32.96
CA ASP A 162 -8.71 -4.55 32.30
C ASP A 162 -8.09 -4.31 30.92
N TYR A 163 -8.63 -3.36 30.15
CA TYR A 163 -8.10 -2.95 28.86
C TYR A 163 -6.84 -2.09 28.99
N GLU A 164 -6.74 -1.27 30.04
CA GLU A 164 -5.49 -0.55 30.35
C GLU A 164 -4.33 -1.55 30.50
N LEU A 165 -4.51 -2.65 31.25
CA LEU A 165 -3.50 -3.68 31.41
C LEU A 165 -3.16 -4.40 30.10
N LEU A 166 -4.17 -4.74 29.30
CA LEU A 166 -3.96 -5.35 27.97
C LEU A 166 -3.14 -4.46 27.05
N TYR A 167 -3.58 -3.22 26.85
CA TYR A 167 -2.93 -2.31 25.88
C TYR A 167 -1.59 -1.78 26.39
N ASN A 168 -1.36 -1.71 27.70
CA ASN A 168 -0.04 -1.43 28.26
C ASN A 168 0.95 -2.57 27.92
N ALA A 169 0.56 -3.82 28.04
CA ALA A 169 1.39 -4.96 27.64
C ALA A 169 1.70 -4.91 26.13
N ARG A 170 0.70 -4.65 25.29
CA ARG A 170 0.87 -4.47 23.83
C ARG A 170 1.81 -3.31 23.51
N HIS A 171 1.65 -2.16 24.17
CA HIS A 171 2.52 -0.99 24.01
C HIS A 171 3.98 -1.32 24.35
N LEU A 172 4.25 -1.99 25.48
CA LEU A 172 5.62 -2.36 25.89
C LEU A 172 6.26 -3.34 24.89
N LEU A 173 5.50 -4.31 24.38
CA LEU A 173 5.95 -5.24 23.34
C LEU A 173 6.36 -4.50 22.05
N MET A 174 5.57 -3.50 21.63
CA MET A 174 5.87 -2.67 20.44
C MET A 174 7.06 -1.74 20.66
N SER A 175 7.21 -1.20 21.87
CA SER A 175 8.23 -0.20 22.22
C SER A 175 9.58 -0.81 22.57
N LYS A 176 9.67 -2.15 22.69
CA LYS A 176 10.83 -2.87 23.23
C LYS A 176 11.22 -2.41 24.64
N GLY A 177 10.21 -1.97 25.43
CA GLY A 177 10.39 -1.47 26.78
C GLY A 177 10.84 -2.54 27.76
N TYR A 178 11.26 -2.11 28.94
CA TYR A 178 11.52 -3.00 30.08
C TYR A 178 10.20 -3.44 30.74
N GLY A 179 10.23 -4.57 31.47
CA GLY A 179 9.06 -5.07 32.22
C GLY A 179 7.99 -5.75 31.35
N VAL A 180 8.33 -6.18 30.14
CA VAL A 180 7.40 -6.88 29.23
C VAL A 180 6.78 -8.12 29.89
N ASP A 181 7.59 -8.94 30.56
CA ASP A 181 7.11 -10.20 31.16
C ASP A 181 6.13 -9.92 32.30
N GLN A 182 6.41 -8.91 33.15
CA GLN A 182 5.50 -8.49 34.22
C GLN A 182 4.20 -7.91 33.66
N ALA A 183 4.29 -7.08 32.58
CA ALA A 183 3.12 -6.52 31.94
C ALA A 183 2.21 -7.60 31.34
N ILE A 184 2.79 -8.64 30.71
CA ILE A 184 2.05 -9.80 30.21
C ILE A 184 1.43 -10.61 31.36
N ALA A 185 2.16 -10.79 32.48
CA ALA A 185 1.63 -11.49 33.65
C ALA A 185 0.39 -10.79 34.23
N ASN A 186 0.39 -9.45 34.24
CA ASN A 186 -0.70 -8.63 34.77
C ASN A 186 -1.94 -8.57 33.85
N VAL A 187 -1.85 -9.03 32.59
CA VAL A 187 -3.01 -9.08 31.68
C VAL A 187 -4.08 -10.01 32.25
N PRO A 188 -5.35 -9.58 32.38
CA PRO A 188 -6.44 -10.42 32.88
C PRO A 188 -6.59 -11.73 32.11
N GLN A 189 -7.00 -12.79 32.78
CA GLN A 189 -7.10 -14.14 32.20
C GLN A 189 -7.94 -14.20 30.94
N LYS A 190 -9.04 -13.43 30.88
CA LYS A 190 -9.93 -13.33 29.70
C LYS A 190 -9.23 -12.82 28.43
N PHE A 191 -8.11 -12.09 28.56
CA PHE A 191 -7.34 -11.55 27.45
C PHE A 191 -6.03 -12.29 27.17
N LYS A 192 -5.70 -13.37 27.91
CA LYS A 192 -4.45 -14.12 27.66
C LYS A 192 -4.36 -14.70 26.24
N ASN A 193 -5.52 -14.98 25.63
CA ASN A 193 -5.62 -15.47 24.25
C ASN A 193 -6.01 -14.37 23.24
N ASP A 194 -5.92 -13.10 23.61
CA ASP A 194 -6.18 -11.99 22.69
C ASP A 194 -5.25 -12.05 21.47
N ALA A 195 -5.83 -11.92 20.28
CA ALA A 195 -5.09 -12.04 19.02
C ALA A 195 -4.01 -10.96 18.88
N GLY A 196 -4.34 -9.71 19.22
CA GLY A 196 -3.41 -8.60 19.16
C GLY A 196 -2.24 -8.74 20.13
N LEU A 197 -2.51 -9.22 21.37
CA LEU A 197 -1.46 -9.53 22.34
C LEU A 197 -0.53 -10.64 21.82
N ASN A 198 -1.08 -11.73 21.30
CA ASN A 198 -0.29 -12.83 20.74
C ASN A 198 0.50 -12.41 19.51
N TYR A 199 -0.08 -11.56 18.63
CA TYR A 199 0.63 -10.98 17.51
C TYR A 199 1.83 -10.12 17.96
N ASP A 200 1.63 -9.23 18.94
CA ASP A 200 2.71 -8.37 19.44
C ASP A 200 3.80 -9.18 20.15
N ARG A 201 3.43 -10.25 20.90
CA ARG A 201 4.38 -11.23 21.51
C ARG A 201 5.19 -11.96 20.44
N LEU A 202 4.52 -12.45 19.39
CA LEU A 202 5.17 -13.12 18.24
C LEU A 202 6.21 -12.20 17.61
N LYS A 203 5.80 -10.99 17.25
CA LYS A 203 6.65 -9.97 16.60
C LYS A 203 7.84 -9.58 17.48
N TRP A 204 7.62 -9.41 18.78
CA TRP A 204 8.67 -9.09 19.74
C TRP A 204 9.70 -10.22 19.86
N ARG A 205 9.24 -11.48 20.02
CA ARG A 205 10.11 -12.66 20.08
C ARG A 205 10.95 -12.81 18.81
N ARG A 206 10.32 -12.71 17.64
CA ARG A 206 11.00 -12.76 16.34
C ARG A 206 12.08 -11.67 16.24
N LYS A 207 11.77 -10.43 16.61
CA LYS A 207 12.75 -9.33 16.62
C LYS A 207 13.92 -9.52 17.59
N LYS A 208 13.76 -10.37 18.59
CA LYS A 208 14.82 -10.79 19.53
C LYS A 208 15.57 -12.06 19.06
N GLY A 209 15.32 -12.53 17.83
CA GLY A 209 15.94 -13.73 17.28
C GLY A 209 15.40 -15.05 17.85
N ARG A 210 14.34 -15.02 18.64
CA ARG A 210 13.77 -16.20 19.33
C ARG A 210 12.81 -16.95 18.39
N VAL A 211 13.34 -17.55 17.31
CA VAL A 211 12.55 -18.21 16.27
C VAL A 211 11.69 -19.34 16.83
N ASP A 212 12.27 -20.23 17.66
CA ASP A 212 11.56 -21.42 18.16
C ASP A 212 10.35 -21.03 19.04
N SER A 213 10.52 -20.08 19.97
CA SER A 213 9.39 -19.62 20.80
C SER A 213 8.37 -18.75 20.01
N SER A 214 8.77 -18.15 18.89
CA SER A 214 7.85 -17.51 17.96
C SER A 214 7.02 -18.55 17.20
N THR A 215 7.66 -19.63 16.78
CA THR A 215 7.04 -20.79 16.11
C THR A 215 5.97 -21.41 17.01
N GLU A 216 6.24 -21.59 18.31
CA GLU A 216 5.26 -22.12 19.27
C GLU A 216 3.97 -21.28 19.32
N ILE A 217 4.06 -19.96 19.25
CA ILE A 217 2.86 -19.11 19.21
C ILE A 217 2.05 -19.44 17.97
N LEU A 218 2.68 -19.47 16.79
CA LEU A 218 2.01 -19.73 15.51
C LEU A 218 1.36 -21.12 15.44
N LEU A 219 1.92 -22.11 16.13
CA LEU A 219 1.38 -23.47 16.20
C LEU A 219 0.19 -23.62 17.16
N LYS A 220 0.06 -22.70 18.15
CA LYS A 220 -0.97 -22.77 19.20
C LYS A 220 -2.19 -21.91 18.93
N ILE A 221 -2.07 -20.85 18.12
CA ILE A 221 -3.18 -19.94 17.84
C ILE A 221 -4.18 -20.55 16.86
N ARG A 222 -5.43 -20.11 16.95
CA ARG A 222 -6.43 -20.33 15.90
C ARG A 222 -6.03 -19.60 14.63
N ASN A 223 -6.37 -20.19 13.47
CA ASN A 223 -5.97 -19.65 12.17
C ASN A 223 -7.18 -19.14 11.35
N ASP A 224 -8.36 -19.06 11.97
CA ASP A 224 -9.54 -18.50 11.33
C ASP A 224 -9.47 -16.95 11.30
N LYS A 225 -10.10 -16.36 10.28
CA LYS A 225 -10.11 -14.91 10.05
C LYS A 225 -10.69 -14.13 11.25
N GLU A 226 -11.67 -14.72 11.92
CA GLU A 226 -12.36 -14.10 13.07
C GLU A 226 -11.39 -13.90 14.24
N TYR A 227 -10.60 -14.91 14.57
CA TYR A 227 -9.58 -14.80 15.62
C TYR A 227 -8.42 -13.89 15.20
N LEU A 228 -7.89 -14.06 13.98
CA LEU A 228 -6.68 -13.34 13.55
C LEU A 228 -6.91 -11.83 13.41
N VAL A 229 -8.13 -11.36 13.18
CA VAL A 229 -8.53 -9.95 12.96
C VAL A 229 -7.81 -9.33 11.77
N ARG A 230 -6.49 -9.46 11.70
CA ARG A 230 -5.61 -8.92 10.66
C ARG A 230 -4.67 -10.02 10.11
N PRO A 231 -5.21 -11.04 9.40
CA PRO A 231 -4.42 -12.15 8.87
C PRO A 231 -3.31 -11.69 7.91
N ASP A 232 -3.49 -10.56 7.23
CA ASP A 232 -2.47 -9.89 6.41
C ASP A 232 -1.20 -9.53 7.20
N LYS A 233 -1.37 -9.04 8.42
CA LYS A 233 -0.24 -8.70 9.30
C LYS A 233 0.44 -9.96 9.87
N TRP A 234 -0.35 -10.99 10.21
CA TRP A 234 0.18 -12.27 10.63
C TRP A 234 1.01 -12.93 9.53
N TRP A 235 0.59 -12.82 8.28
CA TRP A 235 1.33 -13.36 7.16
C TRP A 235 2.77 -12.85 7.09
N LYS A 236 2.99 -11.57 7.29
CA LYS A 236 4.36 -10.99 7.29
C LYS A 236 5.29 -11.64 8.31
N GLU A 237 4.78 -12.00 9.49
CA GLU A 237 5.55 -12.69 10.52
C GLU A 237 5.71 -14.19 10.17
N ARG A 238 4.65 -14.84 9.65
CA ARG A 238 4.69 -16.23 9.19
C ARG A 238 5.73 -16.43 8.09
N GLU A 239 5.75 -15.55 7.10
CA GLU A 239 6.70 -15.61 5.99
C GLU A 239 8.16 -15.57 6.49
N ILE A 240 8.48 -14.66 7.39
CA ILE A 240 9.84 -14.52 7.96
C ILE A 240 10.22 -15.77 8.76
N ILE A 241 9.31 -16.27 9.60
CA ILE A 241 9.56 -17.45 10.45
C ILE A 241 9.67 -18.70 9.58
N SER A 242 8.81 -18.90 8.58
CA SER A 242 8.89 -20.03 7.67
C SER A 242 10.23 -20.06 6.93
N ARG A 243 10.73 -18.92 6.44
CA ARG A 243 12.07 -18.85 5.82
C ARG A 243 13.18 -19.20 6.80
N ALA A 244 13.10 -18.75 8.05
CA ALA A 244 14.06 -19.09 9.09
C ALA A 244 14.03 -20.59 9.41
N LEU A 245 12.86 -21.23 9.37
CA LEU A 245 12.71 -22.66 9.58
C LEU A 245 13.23 -23.47 8.39
N LEU A 246 13.06 -23.01 7.15
CA LEU A 246 13.67 -23.62 5.97
C LEU A 246 15.20 -23.63 6.10
N TYR A 247 15.79 -22.51 6.52
CA TYR A 247 17.23 -22.43 6.77
C TYR A 247 17.69 -23.44 7.85
N LYS A 248 16.84 -23.66 8.87
CA LYS A 248 17.07 -24.67 9.92
C LYS A 248 16.68 -26.09 9.47
N LYS A 249 16.31 -26.33 8.23
CA LYS A 249 15.86 -27.60 7.65
C LYS A 249 14.61 -28.21 8.34
N LYS A 250 13.78 -27.36 8.98
CA LYS A 250 12.50 -27.76 9.62
C LYS A 250 11.34 -27.59 8.62
N TYR A 251 11.33 -28.39 7.57
CA TYR A 251 10.50 -28.20 6.38
C TYR A 251 9.01 -28.36 6.65
N GLU A 252 8.60 -29.42 7.37
CA GLU A 252 7.19 -29.71 7.71
C GLU A 252 6.59 -28.59 8.57
N ILE A 253 7.35 -28.10 9.55
CA ILE A 253 6.90 -26.99 10.41
C ILE A 253 6.81 -25.71 9.61
N SER A 254 7.77 -25.45 8.72
CA SER A 254 7.76 -24.31 7.81
C SER A 254 6.51 -24.31 6.93
N TYR A 255 6.18 -25.45 6.33
CA TYR A 255 4.97 -25.65 5.55
C TYR A 255 3.71 -25.42 6.39
N LYS A 256 3.60 -26.05 7.56
CA LYS A 256 2.45 -25.88 8.45
C LYS A 256 2.21 -24.41 8.81
N ILE A 257 3.28 -23.64 9.02
CA ILE A 257 3.17 -22.21 9.33
C ILE A 257 2.75 -21.40 8.11
N SER A 258 3.29 -21.67 6.93
CA SER A 258 2.95 -20.93 5.72
C SER A 258 1.55 -21.25 5.21
N SER A 259 1.10 -22.50 5.26
CA SER A 259 -0.21 -22.93 4.75
C SER A 259 -1.39 -22.55 5.67
N ASN A 260 -1.17 -22.46 6.97
CA ASN A 260 -2.21 -22.10 7.96
C ASN A 260 -2.36 -20.56 8.12
N HIS A 261 -2.48 -19.82 7.04
CA HIS A 261 -2.46 -18.35 7.04
C HIS A 261 -3.81 -17.68 7.33
N GLY A 262 -4.93 -18.38 7.18
CA GLY A 262 -6.28 -17.88 7.50
C GLY A 262 -6.81 -16.78 6.57
N MET A 263 -6.21 -16.62 5.38
CA MET A 263 -6.64 -15.68 4.35
C MET A 263 -7.36 -16.40 3.20
N THR A 264 -8.19 -15.68 2.45
CA THR A 264 -8.93 -16.20 1.30
C THR A 264 -8.71 -15.37 0.02
N GLU A 265 -8.14 -14.18 0.13
CA GLU A 265 -7.96 -13.24 -0.97
C GLU A 265 -6.84 -12.23 -0.68
N GLY A 266 -6.41 -11.49 -1.68
CA GLY A 266 -5.45 -10.40 -1.57
C GLY A 266 -4.01 -10.81 -1.86
N SER A 267 -3.12 -9.83 -1.84
CA SER A 267 -1.70 -10.02 -2.19
C SER A 267 -0.96 -10.94 -1.22
N GLU A 268 -1.29 -10.86 0.06
CA GLU A 268 -0.72 -11.67 1.12
C GLU A 268 -1.19 -13.13 1.04
N TYR A 269 -2.46 -13.35 0.67
CA TYR A 269 -2.99 -14.68 0.35
C TYR A 269 -2.20 -15.31 -0.80
N ALA A 270 -2.09 -14.61 -1.93
CA ALA A 270 -1.32 -15.09 -3.06
C ALA A 270 0.14 -15.41 -2.68
N ALA A 271 0.79 -14.54 -1.89
CA ALA A 271 2.16 -14.80 -1.43
C ALA A 271 2.24 -16.05 -0.53
N ALA A 272 1.24 -16.29 0.30
CA ALA A 272 1.17 -17.46 1.19
C ALA A 272 0.97 -18.76 0.40
N GLU A 273 0.05 -18.76 -0.55
CA GLU A 273 -0.21 -19.90 -1.43
C GLU A 273 1.04 -20.25 -2.26
N TRP A 274 1.67 -19.23 -2.89
CA TRP A 274 2.90 -19.48 -3.62
C TRP A 274 4.00 -20.08 -2.74
N MET A 275 4.21 -19.52 -1.55
CA MET A 275 5.26 -19.99 -0.64
C MET A 275 4.98 -21.41 -0.14
N SER A 276 3.73 -21.74 0.16
CA SER A 276 3.32 -23.07 0.62
C SER A 276 3.52 -24.11 -0.49
N GLY A 277 3.10 -23.80 -1.72
CA GLY A 277 3.36 -24.65 -2.88
C GLY A 277 4.85 -24.85 -3.16
N TRP A 278 5.65 -23.79 -3.04
CA TRP A 278 7.09 -23.87 -3.21
C TRP A 278 7.75 -24.77 -2.16
N ILE A 279 7.32 -24.67 -0.90
CA ILE A 279 7.83 -25.55 0.19
C ILE A 279 7.41 -26.99 -0.06
N ALA A 280 6.15 -27.25 -0.40
CA ALA A 280 5.63 -28.57 -0.68
C ALA A 280 6.41 -29.26 -1.82
N LEU A 281 6.60 -28.55 -2.94
CA LEU A 281 7.31 -29.11 -4.09
C LEU A 281 8.80 -29.30 -3.85
N SER A 282 9.48 -28.26 -3.30
CA SER A 282 10.95 -28.20 -3.31
C SER A 282 11.60 -28.85 -2.11
N PHE A 283 10.89 -28.95 -0.98
CA PHE A 283 11.46 -29.43 0.29
C PHE A 283 10.74 -30.65 0.86
N LEU A 284 9.44 -30.81 0.59
CA LEU A 284 8.67 -31.98 1.05
C LEU A 284 8.49 -33.04 -0.02
N ASN A 285 8.88 -32.76 -1.27
CA ASN A 285 8.67 -33.62 -2.42
C ASN A 285 7.19 -34.04 -2.59
N ASP A 286 6.27 -33.13 -2.28
CA ASP A 286 4.82 -33.29 -2.40
C ASP A 286 4.26 -32.44 -3.56
N PRO A 287 4.32 -32.95 -4.81
CA PRO A 287 3.85 -32.21 -5.98
C PRO A 287 2.31 -32.10 -6.02
N MET A 288 1.57 -33.01 -5.38
CA MET A 288 0.10 -32.94 -5.37
C MET A 288 -0.38 -31.74 -4.57
N THR A 289 0.05 -31.61 -3.33
CA THR A 289 -0.23 -30.43 -2.49
C THR A 289 0.30 -29.14 -3.13
N ALA A 290 1.45 -29.21 -3.80
CA ALA A 290 2.01 -28.04 -4.49
C ALA A 290 1.13 -27.57 -5.65
N LYS A 291 0.53 -28.47 -6.43
CA LYS A 291 -0.39 -28.11 -7.52
C LYS A 291 -1.59 -27.31 -7.01
N ASP A 292 -2.18 -27.73 -5.91
CA ASP A 292 -3.34 -27.04 -5.32
C ASP A 292 -2.96 -25.61 -4.89
N HIS A 293 -1.85 -25.43 -4.18
CA HIS A 293 -1.37 -24.13 -3.80
C HIS A 293 -1.01 -23.22 -4.98
N PHE A 294 -0.31 -23.74 -5.98
CA PHE A 294 0.05 -22.94 -7.16
C PHE A 294 -1.17 -22.59 -8.01
N LYS A 295 -2.20 -23.44 -8.05
CA LYS A 295 -3.48 -23.13 -8.69
C LYS A 295 -4.19 -22.00 -7.96
N ASN A 296 -4.31 -22.09 -6.62
CA ASN A 296 -4.87 -21.03 -5.80
C ASN A 296 -4.11 -19.71 -5.99
N PHE A 297 -2.77 -19.75 -6.04
CA PHE A 297 -1.96 -18.58 -6.35
C PHE A 297 -2.31 -18.01 -7.73
N TYR A 298 -2.29 -18.82 -8.78
CA TYR A 298 -2.48 -18.39 -10.17
C TYR A 298 -3.87 -17.76 -10.39
N GLU A 299 -4.91 -18.34 -9.81
CA GLU A 299 -6.30 -17.86 -9.91
C GLU A 299 -6.53 -16.51 -9.18
N ASN A 300 -5.66 -16.18 -8.23
CA ASN A 300 -5.79 -14.97 -7.40
C ASN A 300 -4.79 -13.86 -7.75
N VAL A 301 -4.11 -13.95 -8.90
CA VAL A 301 -3.20 -12.92 -9.38
C VAL A 301 -3.57 -12.47 -10.79
N SER A 302 -3.20 -11.23 -11.14
CA SER A 302 -3.52 -10.63 -12.43
C SER A 302 -2.32 -10.02 -13.17
N TYR A 303 -1.20 -9.81 -12.47
CA TYR A 303 -0.04 -9.17 -13.06
C TYR A 303 0.86 -10.16 -13.79
N PRO A 304 1.43 -9.79 -14.95
CA PRO A 304 2.29 -10.66 -15.77
C PRO A 304 3.39 -11.38 -15.01
N ILE A 305 4.07 -10.70 -14.08
CA ILE A 305 5.11 -11.30 -13.24
C ILE A 305 4.56 -12.44 -12.37
N SER A 306 3.37 -12.26 -11.82
CA SER A 306 2.73 -13.26 -10.96
C SER A 306 2.10 -14.39 -11.77
N LEU A 307 1.44 -14.06 -12.88
CA LEU A 307 0.85 -15.06 -13.79
C LEU A 307 1.92 -15.99 -14.36
N SER A 308 3.02 -15.43 -14.89
CA SER A 308 4.13 -16.25 -15.40
C SER A 308 4.76 -17.12 -14.31
N ARG A 309 4.90 -16.59 -13.08
CA ARG A 309 5.41 -17.36 -11.93
C ARG A 309 4.50 -18.53 -11.59
N GLY A 310 3.19 -18.29 -11.45
CA GLY A 310 2.22 -19.34 -11.12
C GLY A 310 2.17 -20.43 -12.19
N ALA A 311 2.09 -20.02 -13.45
CA ALA A 311 2.09 -20.97 -14.58
C ALA A 311 3.38 -21.79 -14.65
N TYR A 312 4.55 -21.16 -14.48
CA TYR A 312 5.83 -21.88 -14.46
C TYR A 312 5.89 -22.92 -13.33
N TRP A 313 5.48 -22.55 -12.12
CA TRP A 313 5.54 -23.47 -10.96
C TRP A 313 4.47 -24.56 -11.04
N LEU A 314 3.31 -24.31 -11.64
CA LEU A 314 2.35 -25.37 -12.03
C LEU A 314 2.98 -26.33 -13.03
N GLY A 315 3.63 -25.83 -14.08
CA GLY A 315 4.40 -26.65 -15.01
C GLY A 315 5.41 -27.55 -14.29
N ARG A 316 6.18 -26.99 -13.33
CA ARG A 316 7.15 -27.74 -12.52
C ARG A 316 6.49 -28.82 -11.65
N ALA A 317 5.31 -28.55 -11.09
CA ALA A 317 4.60 -29.53 -10.26
C ALA A 317 4.02 -30.67 -11.11
N TYR A 318 3.45 -30.36 -12.27
CA TYR A 318 2.98 -31.41 -13.25
C TYR A 318 4.15 -32.20 -13.85
N GLU A 319 5.29 -31.56 -14.13
CA GLU A 319 6.52 -32.25 -14.55
C GLU A 319 6.95 -33.31 -13.51
N LYS A 320 6.87 -32.96 -12.24
CA LYS A 320 7.27 -33.83 -11.13
C LYS A 320 6.34 -35.03 -10.94
N THR A 321 5.07 -34.93 -11.34
CA THR A 321 4.10 -36.06 -11.31
C THR A 321 4.11 -36.89 -12.60
N GLY A 322 4.91 -36.51 -13.59
CA GLY A 322 4.97 -37.22 -14.89
C GLY A 322 3.85 -36.83 -15.86
N GLU A 323 3.03 -35.86 -15.55
CA GLU A 323 1.95 -35.36 -16.40
C GLU A 323 2.51 -34.34 -17.42
N ILE A 324 3.32 -34.85 -18.36
CA ILE A 324 4.16 -34.03 -19.25
C ILE A 324 3.34 -33.11 -20.16
N GLU A 325 2.21 -33.58 -20.68
CA GLU A 325 1.36 -32.74 -21.53
C GLU A 325 0.79 -31.53 -20.76
N LEU A 326 0.28 -31.73 -19.56
CA LEU A 326 -0.22 -30.67 -18.68
C LEU A 326 0.91 -29.73 -18.26
N SER A 327 2.09 -30.27 -17.95
CA SER A 327 3.29 -29.48 -17.66
C SER A 327 3.62 -28.55 -18.82
N ASN A 328 3.67 -29.08 -20.05
CA ASN A 328 3.96 -28.29 -21.26
C ASN A 328 2.89 -27.20 -21.51
N ASN A 329 1.61 -27.51 -21.25
CA ASN A 329 0.54 -26.50 -21.37
C ASN A 329 0.73 -25.35 -20.41
N TRP A 330 1.10 -25.61 -19.15
CA TRP A 330 1.39 -24.57 -18.18
C TRP A 330 2.68 -23.78 -18.52
N TYR A 331 3.71 -24.42 -19.05
CA TYR A 331 4.87 -23.69 -19.55
C TYR A 331 4.51 -22.78 -20.73
N ARG A 332 3.67 -23.26 -21.70
CA ARG A 332 3.14 -22.40 -22.78
C ARG A 332 2.35 -21.21 -22.22
N GLU A 333 1.56 -21.41 -21.16
CA GLU A 333 0.86 -20.31 -20.49
C GLU A 333 1.83 -19.26 -19.93
N ALA A 334 2.92 -19.69 -19.29
CA ALA A 334 3.95 -18.78 -18.78
C ALA A 334 4.68 -18.02 -19.90
N THR A 335 4.89 -18.63 -21.09
CA THR A 335 5.59 -18.00 -22.22
C THR A 335 4.83 -16.82 -22.85
N LYS A 336 3.54 -16.65 -22.54
CA LYS A 336 2.79 -15.45 -22.91
C LYS A 336 3.40 -14.16 -22.32
N TYR A 337 4.34 -14.27 -21.39
CA TYR A 337 4.95 -13.16 -20.66
C TYR A 337 6.47 -13.18 -20.73
N LEU A 338 7.05 -13.19 -21.95
CA LEU A 338 8.50 -13.30 -22.18
C LEU A 338 9.34 -12.17 -21.61
N THR A 339 8.73 -11.03 -21.26
CA THR A 339 9.41 -9.94 -20.55
C THR A 339 9.64 -10.25 -19.06
N THR A 340 9.15 -11.39 -18.56
CA THR A 340 9.30 -11.83 -17.17
C THR A 340 10.30 -13.00 -17.06
N TYR A 341 10.97 -13.08 -15.90
CA TYR A 341 11.93 -14.15 -15.60
C TYR A 341 11.32 -15.55 -15.79
N TYR A 342 10.13 -15.79 -15.24
CA TYR A 342 9.49 -17.12 -15.34
C TYR A 342 8.95 -17.44 -16.73
N GLY A 343 8.56 -16.40 -17.50
CA GLY A 343 8.19 -16.57 -18.91
C GLY A 343 9.37 -17.05 -19.74
N GLN A 344 10.56 -16.48 -19.53
CA GLN A 344 11.79 -16.87 -20.19
C GLN A 344 12.24 -18.27 -19.76
N LEU A 345 12.18 -18.61 -18.47
CA LEU A 345 12.48 -19.95 -17.99
C LEU A 345 11.56 -21.01 -18.60
N ALA A 346 10.27 -20.71 -18.69
CA ALA A 346 9.30 -21.62 -19.32
C ALA A 346 9.58 -21.82 -20.81
N PHE A 347 9.96 -20.72 -21.50
CA PHE A 347 10.35 -20.82 -22.92
C PHE A 347 11.56 -21.74 -23.10
N LEU A 348 12.59 -21.60 -22.27
CA LEU A 348 13.78 -22.45 -22.33
C LEU A 348 13.50 -23.91 -21.92
N LYS A 349 12.49 -24.17 -21.09
CA LYS A 349 12.01 -25.53 -20.80
C LYS A 349 11.41 -26.21 -22.04
N LEU A 350 10.64 -25.47 -22.84
CA LEU A 350 10.02 -25.98 -24.08
C LEU A 350 11.01 -26.02 -25.26
N ASN A 351 11.95 -25.06 -25.29
CA ASN A 351 12.91 -24.87 -26.39
C ASN A 351 14.31 -24.63 -25.83
N PRO A 352 15.05 -25.65 -25.38
CA PRO A 352 16.32 -25.49 -24.69
C PRO A 352 17.38 -24.66 -25.44
N ASN A 353 17.39 -24.72 -26.77
CA ASN A 353 18.30 -23.96 -27.64
C ASN A 353 17.61 -22.80 -28.36
N GLY A 354 16.37 -22.50 -27.98
CA GLY A 354 15.58 -21.46 -28.62
C GLY A 354 16.07 -20.06 -28.28
N LYS A 355 15.92 -19.15 -29.24
CA LYS A 355 16.03 -17.72 -29.01
C LYS A 355 14.63 -17.13 -28.99
N PHE A 356 14.30 -16.40 -27.94
CA PHE A 356 13.02 -15.68 -27.88
C PHE A 356 13.19 -14.24 -28.35
N GLU A 357 12.20 -13.74 -29.04
CA GLU A 357 12.09 -12.34 -29.42
C GLU A 357 11.01 -11.69 -28.58
N LEU A 358 11.27 -10.47 -28.13
CA LEU A 358 10.28 -9.66 -27.43
C LEU A 358 9.42 -8.95 -28.48
N GLU A 359 8.14 -8.74 -28.16
CA GLU A 359 7.24 -7.96 -29.00
C GLU A 359 7.81 -6.57 -29.27
N LYS A 360 7.54 -6.03 -30.47
CA LYS A 360 7.96 -4.66 -30.83
C LYS A 360 7.25 -3.65 -29.94
N ASP A 361 7.98 -2.58 -29.60
CA ASP A 361 7.41 -1.46 -28.85
C ASP A 361 6.27 -0.82 -29.66
N MET A 362 5.23 -0.37 -28.95
CA MET A 362 4.09 0.30 -29.56
C MET A 362 4.49 1.67 -30.09
N GLU A 363 4.08 1.97 -31.32
CA GLU A 363 4.21 3.31 -31.90
C GLU A 363 3.16 4.24 -31.31
N ILE A 364 3.57 5.47 -31.01
CA ILE A 364 2.69 6.51 -30.46
C ILE A 364 2.32 7.48 -31.56
N ASP A 365 1.01 7.73 -31.72
CA ASP A 365 0.50 8.73 -32.65
C ASP A 365 1.15 10.10 -32.36
N PRO A 366 1.76 10.74 -33.37
CA PRO A 366 2.39 12.06 -33.24
C PRO A 366 1.50 13.11 -32.58
N LYS A 367 0.20 13.06 -32.80
CA LYS A 367 -0.77 13.99 -32.20
C LYS A 367 -0.78 13.86 -30.66
N TYR A 368 -0.81 12.62 -30.13
CA TYR A 368 -0.77 12.40 -28.70
C TYR A 368 0.57 12.80 -28.08
N ARG A 369 1.66 12.60 -28.80
CA ARG A 369 3.00 13.06 -28.40
C ARG A 369 3.02 14.57 -28.21
N ILE A 370 2.53 15.33 -29.18
CA ILE A 370 2.46 16.80 -29.10
C ILE A 370 1.60 17.24 -27.91
N GLN A 371 0.43 16.64 -27.74
CA GLN A 371 -0.46 16.94 -26.62
C GLN A 371 0.20 16.67 -25.27
N PHE A 372 0.90 15.53 -25.13
CA PHE A 372 1.60 15.16 -23.89
C PHE A 372 2.70 16.16 -23.55
N PHE A 373 3.60 16.47 -24.50
CA PHE A 373 4.74 17.36 -24.25
C PHE A 373 4.34 18.83 -24.08
N ASN A 374 3.12 19.21 -24.43
CA ASN A 374 2.55 20.52 -24.14
C ASN A 374 1.93 20.64 -22.72
N LYS A 375 1.79 19.54 -21.96
CA LYS A 375 1.23 19.59 -20.62
C LYS A 375 2.09 20.42 -19.66
N GLU A 376 1.43 21.15 -18.76
CA GLU A 376 2.06 21.96 -17.70
C GLU A 376 3.07 21.13 -16.87
N LEU A 377 2.68 19.94 -16.43
CA LEU A 377 3.52 19.09 -15.60
C LEU A 377 4.76 18.56 -16.31
N VAL A 378 4.74 18.42 -17.63
CA VAL A 378 5.93 18.07 -18.43
C VAL A 378 6.94 19.23 -18.40
N LYS A 379 6.48 20.47 -18.62
CA LYS A 379 7.34 21.67 -18.54
C LYS A 379 7.93 21.85 -17.15
N ILE A 380 7.14 21.60 -16.12
CA ILE A 380 7.61 21.60 -14.70
C ILE A 380 8.68 20.52 -14.47
N SER A 381 8.56 19.34 -15.11
CA SER A 381 9.57 18.28 -14.96
C SER A 381 10.93 18.69 -15.51
N TYR A 382 10.98 19.36 -16.66
CA TYR A 382 12.21 19.93 -17.22
C TYR A 382 12.81 21.02 -16.29
N LEU A 383 11.98 21.93 -15.81
CA LEU A 383 12.43 22.96 -14.86
C LEU A 383 13.02 22.37 -13.58
N LEU A 384 12.41 21.32 -13.05
CA LEU A 384 12.90 20.62 -11.86
C LEU A 384 14.25 19.94 -12.10
N ASP A 385 14.47 19.40 -13.30
CA ASP A 385 15.76 18.83 -13.70
C ASP A 385 16.85 19.89 -13.79
N GLU A 386 16.59 21.02 -14.46
CA GLU A 386 17.51 22.17 -14.52
C GLU A 386 17.90 22.66 -13.13
N LEU A 387 16.94 22.75 -12.21
CA LEU A 387 17.14 23.18 -10.82
C LEU A 387 17.70 22.08 -9.90
N LYS A 388 17.94 20.85 -10.40
CA LYS A 388 18.39 19.68 -9.63
C LYS A 388 17.45 19.37 -8.45
N LYS A 389 16.13 19.47 -8.64
CA LYS A 389 15.08 19.29 -7.61
C LYS A 389 14.23 18.03 -7.83
N ASP A 390 14.84 16.87 -7.85
CA ASP A 390 14.24 15.58 -8.20
C ASP A 390 13.08 15.10 -7.31
N LYS A 391 12.97 15.61 -6.09
CA LYS A 391 12.04 15.10 -5.07
C LYS A 391 10.59 14.98 -5.56
N TYR A 392 10.14 15.87 -6.43
CA TYR A 392 8.76 15.94 -6.91
C TYR A 392 8.57 15.27 -8.27
N THR A 393 9.62 15.14 -9.07
CA THR A 393 9.62 14.60 -10.43
C THR A 393 8.99 13.21 -10.50
N LYS A 394 9.32 12.33 -9.54
CA LYS A 394 8.74 10.98 -9.46
C LYS A 394 7.21 10.96 -9.35
N HIS A 395 6.64 11.86 -8.58
CA HIS A 395 5.18 11.94 -8.43
C HIS A 395 4.51 12.47 -9.69
N ILE A 396 5.15 13.42 -10.36
CA ILE A 396 4.68 13.99 -11.63
C ILE A 396 4.73 12.91 -12.72
N LEU A 397 5.85 12.21 -12.89
CA LEU A 397 6.01 11.16 -13.90
C LEU A 397 5.00 10.02 -13.69
N ARG A 398 4.80 9.58 -12.44
CA ARG A 398 3.78 8.56 -12.14
C ARG A 398 2.36 9.03 -12.45
N HIS A 399 2.05 10.27 -12.20
CA HIS A 399 0.76 10.86 -12.52
C HIS A 399 0.56 10.92 -14.03
N LEU A 400 1.53 11.43 -14.77
CA LEU A 400 1.51 11.51 -16.22
C LEU A 400 1.41 10.13 -16.90
N ALA A 401 2.07 9.10 -16.32
CA ALA A 401 2.00 7.73 -16.83
C ALA A 401 0.63 7.07 -16.62
N ASN A 402 -0.13 7.49 -15.60
CA ASN A 402 -1.47 6.99 -15.31
C ASN A 402 -2.60 7.79 -15.97
N ASP A 403 -2.26 8.73 -16.83
CA ASP A 403 -3.26 9.50 -17.58
C ASP A 403 -3.96 8.61 -18.62
N ASN A 404 -5.20 8.25 -18.32
CA ASN A 404 -6.01 7.34 -19.13
C ASN A 404 -6.56 7.99 -20.43
N ILE A 405 -6.30 9.27 -20.65
CA ILE A 405 -6.84 10.01 -21.79
C ILE A 405 -6.17 9.58 -23.11
N ALA A 406 -4.93 9.12 -23.06
CA ALA A 406 -4.21 8.68 -24.26
C ALA A 406 -3.58 7.29 -24.04
N LYS A 407 -3.82 6.37 -24.96
CA LYS A 407 -3.07 5.11 -25.02
C LYS A 407 -1.58 5.44 -25.25
N GLY A 408 -0.72 5.05 -24.31
CA GLY A 408 0.73 5.29 -24.39
C GLY A 408 1.26 6.43 -23.54
N SER A 409 0.47 7.00 -22.64
CA SER A 409 0.94 8.01 -21.68
C SER A 409 2.12 7.50 -20.84
N GLU A 410 2.17 6.23 -20.52
CA GLU A 410 3.28 5.59 -19.81
C GLU A 410 4.58 5.58 -20.64
N VAL A 411 4.48 5.39 -21.96
CA VAL A 411 5.65 5.44 -22.86
C VAL A 411 6.19 6.86 -22.93
N LEU A 412 5.31 7.84 -23.11
CA LEU A 412 5.69 9.26 -23.18
C LEU A 412 6.26 9.75 -21.85
N ALA A 413 5.73 9.28 -20.72
CA ALA A 413 6.30 9.58 -19.40
C ALA A 413 7.67 8.90 -19.19
N ALA A 414 7.90 7.71 -19.73
CA ALA A 414 9.20 7.06 -19.73
C ALA A 414 10.21 7.78 -20.65
N GLU A 415 9.74 8.28 -21.80
CA GLU A 415 10.55 9.11 -22.71
C GLU A 415 10.96 10.42 -22.03
N LEU A 416 10.03 11.12 -21.38
CA LEU A 416 10.31 12.31 -20.58
C LEU A 416 11.34 12.00 -19.49
N ALA A 417 11.17 10.90 -18.74
CA ALA A 417 12.13 10.50 -17.72
C ALA A 417 13.53 10.27 -18.30
N THR A 418 13.62 9.63 -19.46
CA THR A 418 14.88 9.39 -20.16
C THR A 418 15.53 10.70 -20.63
N SER A 419 14.74 11.68 -21.14
CA SER A 419 15.26 12.97 -21.60
C SER A 419 15.88 13.84 -20.50
N ILE A 420 15.47 13.58 -19.24
CA ILE A 420 16.06 14.21 -18.04
C ILE A 420 17.03 13.27 -17.32
N ASN A 421 17.60 12.28 -18.02
CA ASN A 421 18.58 11.30 -17.49
C ASN A 421 18.11 10.48 -16.28
N ARG A 422 16.78 10.31 -16.11
CA ARG A 422 16.20 9.53 -15.01
C ARG A 422 15.73 8.17 -15.51
N TYR A 423 16.67 7.34 -15.94
CA TYR A 423 16.42 5.95 -16.36
C TYR A 423 15.73 5.10 -15.31
N ASP A 424 16.03 5.34 -14.03
CA ASP A 424 15.36 4.70 -12.89
C ASP A 424 13.85 4.98 -12.88
N PHE A 425 13.45 6.20 -13.22
CA PHE A 425 12.04 6.56 -13.33
C PHE A 425 11.42 6.05 -14.63
N ALA A 426 12.16 6.04 -15.74
CA ALA A 426 11.69 5.46 -16.99
C ALA A 426 11.30 3.97 -16.80
N ILE A 427 12.13 3.18 -16.13
CA ILE A 427 11.82 1.79 -15.76
C ILE A 427 10.59 1.73 -14.84
N GLN A 428 10.50 2.59 -13.84
CA GLN A 428 9.38 2.56 -12.89
C GLN A 428 8.04 2.90 -13.54
N VAL A 429 7.99 3.87 -14.44
CA VAL A 429 6.74 4.27 -15.09
C VAL A 429 6.34 3.31 -16.20
N SER A 430 7.28 2.76 -16.96
CA SER A 430 6.99 1.74 -17.98
C SER A 430 6.47 0.44 -17.38
N LYS A 431 6.86 0.09 -16.15
CA LYS A 431 6.26 -1.03 -15.40
C LYS A 431 4.76 -0.86 -15.13
N ILE A 432 4.23 0.36 -15.08
CA ILE A 432 2.79 0.62 -14.95
C ILE A 432 2.04 -0.01 -16.12
N ALA A 433 2.58 0.11 -17.34
CA ALA A 433 2.00 -0.52 -18.53
C ALA A 433 2.01 -2.05 -18.45
N SER A 434 3.03 -2.64 -17.84
CA SER A 434 3.12 -4.09 -17.70
C SER A 434 1.97 -4.68 -16.86
N TYR A 435 1.43 -3.94 -15.89
CA TYR A 435 0.25 -4.33 -15.11
C TYR A 435 -1.02 -4.43 -15.98
N GLN A 436 -1.03 -3.72 -17.11
CA GLN A 436 -2.08 -3.78 -18.10
C GLN A 436 -1.69 -4.67 -19.32
N LYS A 437 -0.69 -5.53 -19.15
CA LYS A 437 -0.15 -6.44 -20.16
C LYS A 437 0.39 -5.74 -21.41
N ARG A 438 0.86 -4.47 -21.28
CA ARG A 438 1.57 -3.73 -22.33
C ARG A 438 3.05 -3.61 -21.95
N PHE A 439 3.95 -3.90 -22.89
CA PHE A 439 5.37 -3.94 -22.61
C PHE A 439 6.11 -2.96 -23.51
N HIS A 440 7.06 -2.24 -22.94
CA HIS A 440 7.88 -1.23 -23.63
C HIS A 440 9.34 -1.52 -23.37
N ASN A 441 9.93 -2.35 -24.23
CA ASN A 441 11.25 -2.96 -24.03
C ASN A 441 12.35 -1.91 -23.93
N LYS A 442 12.30 -0.88 -24.78
CA LYS A 442 13.25 0.23 -24.79
C LYS A 442 13.40 0.90 -23.42
N TYR A 443 12.30 1.03 -22.67
CA TYR A 443 12.30 1.72 -21.37
C TYR A 443 12.37 0.75 -20.19
N ASN A 444 11.94 -0.50 -20.35
CA ASN A 444 12.10 -1.54 -19.34
C ASN A 444 13.55 -2.02 -19.24
N TYR A 445 14.28 -2.03 -20.36
CA TYR A 445 15.66 -2.49 -20.48
C TYR A 445 16.53 -1.43 -21.15
N PRO A 446 16.74 -0.25 -20.51
CA PRO A 446 17.50 0.83 -21.11
C PRO A 446 18.97 0.43 -21.29
N ILE A 447 19.50 0.67 -22.48
CA ILE A 447 20.92 0.55 -22.75
C ILE A 447 21.58 1.85 -22.30
N ILE A 448 22.35 1.78 -21.23
CA ILE A 448 23.12 2.92 -20.68
C ILE A 448 24.61 2.70 -20.93
N SER A 449 25.33 3.79 -21.21
CA SER A 449 26.79 3.73 -21.30
C SER A 449 27.38 3.43 -19.92
N THR A 450 28.28 2.46 -19.85
CA THR A 450 29.04 2.22 -18.61
C THR A 450 29.96 3.40 -18.34
N PRO A 451 30.14 3.82 -17.06
CA PRO A 451 31.14 4.82 -16.73
C PRO A 451 32.51 4.35 -17.22
N LYS A 452 33.23 5.20 -17.93
CA LYS A 452 34.64 4.98 -18.19
C LYS A 452 35.40 5.30 -16.90
N TYR A 453 36.04 4.30 -16.27
CA TYR A 453 36.98 4.48 -15.18
C TYR A 453 38.31 4.94 -15.69
#